data_e9f57430cbef666b7de48cc445a0e55f
#
_entry.id   e9f57430cbef666b7de48cc445a0e55f
#
_cell.length_a   1.000
_cell.length_b   1.000
_cell.length_c   1.000
_cell.angle_alpha   90.00
_cell.angle_beta   90.00
_cell.angle_gamma   90.00
#
_symmetry.space_group_name_H-M   'P 1'
#
loop_
_entity.id
_entity.type
_entity.pdbx_description
1 polymer ?
#
loop_
_entity_poly.entity_id
_entity_poly.type
_entity_poly.pdbx_seq_one_letter_code
_entity_poly.pdbx_strand_id
1 'polypeptide(L)'
;MNNIKVRTKLVIVMVIALIALALCAVISNTSLSGLGNNALDIIENDMRSSYDEQIKAQVDNVISLCQSIYNRYEKGEYTLDEAEKLAADQIRDLRYGNNGYFWVDTYDGTNVVLFGNDTEGTNRMDAVDTNGFAYMQAII
;
A
#
# COMPACT_ATOMS: atom_id res chain seq x y z
N MET A 1 -13.60 41.14 -50.53
CA MET A 1 -13.80 39.67 -50.77
C MET A 1 -14.83 39.36 -51.84
N ASN A 2 -15.17 40.28 -52.72
CA ASN A 2 -16.30 40.07 -53.66
C ASN A 2 -15.97 39.45 -55.03
N ASN A 3 -14.70 39.12 -55.33
CA ASN A 3 -14.32 38.57 -56.66
C ASN A 3 -13.79 37.14 -56.65
N ILE A 4 -13.99 36.40 -55.59
CA ILE A 4 -13.55 34.97 -55.56
C ILE A 4 -14.68 34.13 -56.14
N LYS A 5 -14.35 33.27 -57.13
CA LYS A 5 -15.31 32.33 -57.72
C LYS A 5 -15.96 31.42 -56.66
N VAL A 6 -17.22 31.11 -56.81
CA VAL A 6 -17.97 30.25 -55.85
C VAL A 6 -17.24 28.93 -55.55
N ARG A 7 -16.60 28.31 -56.52
CA ARG A 7 -15.77 27.11 -56.34
C ARG A 7 -14.66 27.30 -55.32
N THR A 8 -13.94 28.42 -55.37
CA THR A 8 -12.84 28.75 -54.46
C THR A 8 -13.36 28.98 -53.02
N LYS A 9 -14.52 29.63 -52.89
CA LYS A 9 -15.17 29.82 -51.58
C LYS A 9 -15.53 28.49 -50.95
N LEU A 10 -16.08 27.55 -51.70
CA LEU A 10 -16.41 26.20 -51.22
C LEU A 10 -15.17 25.40 -50.81
N VAL A 11 -14.10 25.47 -51.57
CA VAL A 11 -12.82 24.80 -51.20
C VAL A 11 -12.23 25.39 -49.91
N ILE A 12 -12.26 26.69 -49.75
CA ILE A 12 -11.76 27.37 -48.52
C ILE A 12 -12.56 26.89 -47.29
N VAL A 13 -13.89 26.88 -47.37
CA VAL A 13 -14.74 26.40 -46.26
C VAL A 13 -14.45 24.93 -45.93
N MET A 14 -14.28 24.07 -46.94
CA MET A 14 -13.97 22.68 -46.78
C MET A 14 -12.60 22.46 -46.09
N VAL A 15 -11.58 23.21 -46.47
CA VAL A 15 -10.25 23.20 -45.86
C VAL A 15 -10.30 23.63 -44.38
N ILE A 16 -11.03 24.73 -44.08
CA ILE A 16 -11.21 25.22 -42.73
C ILE A 16 -11.91 24.16 -41.84
N ALA A 17 -12.95 23.52 -42.38
CA ALA A 17 -13.65 22.45 -41.68
C ALA A 17 -12.74 21.25 -41.36
N LEU A 18 -11.92 20.84 -42.33
CA LEU A 18 -10.95 19.76 -42.12
C LEU A 18 -9.88 20.08 -41.05
N ILE A 19 -9.37 21.33 -41.08
CA ILE A 19 -8.41 21.79 -40.06
C ILE A 19 -9.08 21.81 -38.68
N ALA A 20 -10.32 22.31 -38.57
CA ALA A 20 -11.05 22.32 -37.32
C ALA A 20 -11.26 20.89 -36.75
N LEU A 21 -11.64 19.94 -37.61
CA LEU A 21 -11.78 18.52 -37.21
C LEU A 21 -10.44 17.93 -36.74
N ALA A 22 -9.35 18.22 -37.46
CA ALA A 22 -8.01 17.73 -37.04
C ALA A 22 -7.59 18.30 -35.68
N LEU A 23 -7.82 19.60 -35.44
CA LEU A 23 -7.56 20.23 -34.17
C LEU A 23 -8.41 19.62 -33.03
N CYS A 24 -9.69 19.42 -33.25
CA CYS A 24 -10.57 18.75 -32.29
C CYS A 24 -10.08 17.33 -31.96
N ALA A 25 -9.64 16.56 -32.94
CA ALA A 25 -9.11 15.21 -32.72
C ALA A 25 -7.84 15.21 -31.87
N VAL A 26 -6.92 16.15 -32.10
CA VAL A 26 -5.69 16.29 -31.29
C VAL A 26 -6.03 16.67 -29.85
N ILE A 27 -6.88 17.68 -29.67
CA ILE A 27 -7.28 18.12 -28.31
C ILE A 27 -8.00 17.00 -27.54
N SER A 28 -8.91 16.28 -28.20
CA SER A 28 -9.62 15.16 -27.57
C SER A 28 -8.67 14.05 -27.15
N ASN A 29 -7.70 13.70 -27.97
CA ASN A 29 -6.75 12.64 -27.68
C ASN A 29 -5.83 13.01 -26.50
N THR A 30 -5.30 14.23 -26.48
CA THR A 30 -4.42 14.69 -25.37
C THR A 30 -5.20 14.84 -24.06
N SER A 31 -6.42 15.34 -24.09
CA SER A 31 -7.27 15.47 -22.91
C SER A 31 -7.68 14.11 -22.34
N LEU A 32 -8.02 13.16 -23.20
CA LEU A 32 -8.42 11.82 -22.76
C LEU A 32 -7.25 11.06 -22.14
N SER A 33 -6.05 11.17 -22.71
CA SER A 33 -4.84 10.55 -22.15
C SER A 33 -4.45 11.15 -20.79
N GLY A 34 -4.56 12.47 -20.64
CA GLY A 34 -4.30 13.15 -19.37
C GLY A 34 -5.29 12.76 -18.27
N LEU A 35 -6.57 12.67 -18.59
CA LEU A 35 -7.62 12.23 -17.66
C LEU A 35 -7.42 10.77 -17.25
N GLY A 36 -7.04 9.90 -18.20
CA GLY A 36 -6.80 8.49 -17.91
C GLY A 36 -5.63 8.29 -16.94
N ASN A 37 -4.50 8.95 -17.17
CA ASN A 37 -3.34 8.85 -16.30
C ASN A 37 -3.64 9.40 -14.89
N ASN A 38 -4.26 10.56 -14.79
CA ASN A 38 -4.64 11.14 -13.49
C ASN A 38 -5.62 10.24 -12.72
N ALA A 39 -6.57 9.62 -13.42
CA ALA A 39 -7.51 8.70 -12.79
C ALA A 39 -6.81 7.43 -12.26
N LEU A 40 -5.83 6.89 -13.00
CA LEU A 40 -5.04 5.75 -12.56
C LEU A 40 -4.19 6.08 -11.33
N ASP A 41 -3.52 7.24 -11.33
CA ASP A 41 -2.71 7.71 -10.19
C ASP A 41 -3.57 7.90 -8.93
N ILE A 42 -4.77 8.46 -9.06
CA ILE A 42 -5.71 8.62 -7.95
C ILE A 42 -6.14 7.25 -7.41
N ILE A 43 -6.55 6.34 -8.30
CA ILE A 43 -6.97 4.98 -7.90
C ILE A 43 -5.82 4.25 -7.20
N GLU A 44 -4.61 4.30 -7.73
CA GLU A 44 -3.45 3.66 -7.12
C GLU A 44 -3.16 4.21 -5.73
N ASN A 45 -3.17 5.53 -5.57
CA ASN A 45 -2.94 6.18 -4.29
C ASN A 45 -4.05 5.87 -3.27
N ASP A 46 -5.31 5.90 -3.68
CA ASP A 46 -6.45 5.54 -2.82
C ASP A 46 -6.39 4.07 -2.39
N MET A 47 -6.02 3.17 -3.31
CA MET A 47 -5.87 1.75 -2.99
C MET A 47 -4.72 1.53 -2.01
N ARG A 48 -3.57 2.17 -2.19
CA ARG A 48 -2.43 2.10 -1.26
C ARG A 48 -2.82 2.61 0.12
N SER A 49 -3.41 3.80 0.19
CA SER A 49 -3.86 4.39 1.46
C SER A 49 -4.86 3.50 2.18
N SER A 50 -5.84 2.96 1.47
CA SER A 50 -6.82 2.03 2.04
C SER A 50 -6.17 0.75 2.55
N TYR A 51 -5.16 0.24 1.85
CA TYR A 51 -4.43 -0.96 2.26
C TYR A 51 -3.60 -0.70 3.52
N ASP A 52 -2.90 0.43 3.56
CA ASP A 52 -2.12 0.86 4.73
C ASP A 52 -2.99 1.05 5.97
N GLU A 53 -4.17 1.68 5.82
CA GLU A 53 -5.15 1.82 6.90
C GLU A 53 -5.66 0.48 7.41
N GLN A 54 -5.93 -0.48 6.50
CA GLN A 54 -6.35 -1.82 6.88
C GLN A 54 -5.25 -2.57 7.65
N ILE A 55 -4.00 -2.52 7.17
CA ILE A 55 -2.86 -3.14 7.87
C ILE A 55 -2.69 -2.51 9.25
N LYS A 56 -2.71 -1.18 9.32
CA LYS A 56 -2.61 -0.46 10.59
C LYS A 56 -3.70 -0.90 11.57
N ALA A 57 -4.95 -0.99 11.13
CA ALA A 57 -6.06 -1.42 11.97
C ALA A 57 -5.86 -2.86 12.51
N GLN A 58 -5.28 -3.77 11.71
CA GLN A 58 -4.95 -5.11 12.18
C GLN A 58 -3.86 -5.08 13.26
N VAL A 59 -2.82 -4.27 13.06
CA VAL A 59 -1.75 -4.10 14.07
C VAL A 59 -2.29 -3.47 15.34
N ASP A 60 -3.14 -2.44 15.25
CA ASP A 60 -3.78 -1.81 16.41
C ASP A 60 -4.62 -2.80 17.23
N ASN A 61 -5.29 -3.76 16.57
CA ASN A 61 -6.02 -4.84 17.24
C ASN A 61 -5.08 -5.76 18.02
N VAL A 62 -3.93 -6.13 17.44
CA VAL A 62 -2.92 -6.94 18.12
C VAL A 62 -2.31 -6.20 19.32
N ILE A 63 -2.02 -4.92 19.16
CA ILE A 63 -1.55 -4.06 20.27
C ILE A 63 -2.58 -4.02 21.40
N SER A 64 -3.87 -3.90 21.08
CA SER A 64 -4.94 -3.92 22.07
C SER A 64 -5.03 -5.28 22.81
N LEU A 65 -4.81 -6.38 22.09
CA LEU A 65 -4.71 -7.71 22.69
C LEU A 65 -3.54 -7.78 23.68
N CYS A 66 -2.35 -7.37 23.27
CA CYS A 66 -1.18 -7.32 24.13
C CYS A 66 -1.42 -6.44 25.37
N GLN A 67 -2.03 -5.29 25.20
CA GLN A 67 -2.39 -4.40 26.31
C GLN A 67 -3.36 -5.05 27.29
N SER A 68 -4.33 -5.81 26.81
CA SER A 68 -5.25 -6.55 27.66
C SER A 68 -4.53 -7.60 28.51
N ILE A 69 -3.59 -8.33 27.92
CA ILE A 69 -2.78 -9.33 28.64
C ILE A 69 -1.86 -8.64 29.66
N TYR A 70 -1.22 -7.55 29.27
CA TYR A 70 -0.36 -6.74 30.15
C TYR A 70 -1.13 -6.20 31.36
N ASN A 71 -2.34 -5.68 31.16
CA ASN A 71 -3.18 -5.21 32.27
C ASN A 71 -3.55 -6.32 33.27
N ARG A 72 -3.63 -7.58 32.83
CA ARG A 72 -3.85 -8.73 33.68
C ARG A 72 -2.59 -9.13 34.45
N TYR A 73 -1.42 -9.03 33.82
CA TYR A 73 -0.14 -9.15 34.50
C TYR A 73 -0.01 -8.08 35.61
N GLU A 74 -0.32 -6.82 35.35
CA GLU A 74 -0.27 -5.74 36.37
C GLU A 74 -1.22 -6.01 37.55
N LYS A 75 -2.31 -6.73 37.34
CA LYS A 75 -3.24 -7.17 38.41
C LYS A 75 -2.72 -8.42 39.16
N GLY A 76 -1.59 -8.99 38.78
CA GLY A 76 -1.03 -10.17 39.37
C GLY A 76 -1.71 -11.49 38.97
N GLU A 77 -2.47 -11.50 37.85
CA GLU A 77 -3.11 -12.73 37.32
C GLU A 77 -2.07 -13.66 36.65
N TYR A 78 -0.97 -13.09 36.15
CA TYR A 78 0.13 -13.77 35.48
C TYR A 78 1.47 -13.26 36.00
N THR A 79 2.51 -14.07 35.90
CA THR A 79 3.89 -13.58 35.90
C THR A 79 4.19 -12.89 34.55
N LEU A 80 5.30 -12.12 34.46
CA LEU A 80 5.71 -11.48 33.21
C LEU A 80 5.94 -12.53 32.10
N ASP A 81 6.69 -13.59 32.43
CA ASP A 81 6.99 -14.67 31.47
C ASP A 81 5.72 -15.36 30.94
N GLU A 82 4.73 -15.57 31.82
CA GLU A 82 3.44 -16.15 31.42
C GLU A 82 2.66 -15.18 30.51
N ALA A 83 2.67 -13.89 30.79
CA ALA A 83 2.00 -12.89 29.99
C ALA A 83 2.65 -12.74 28.61
N GLU A 84 3.98 -12.67 28.55
CA GLU A 84 4.74 -12.63 27.30
C GLU A 84 4.50 -13.87 26.45
N LYS A 85 4.59 -15.04 27.06
CA LYS A 85 4.29 -16.31 26.37
C LYS A 85 2.87 -16.36 25.84
N LEU A 86 1.88 -15.95 26.64
CA LEU A 86 0.48 -15.93 26.24
C LEU A 86 0.26 -14.99 25.06
N ALA A 87 0.85 -13.78 25.09
CA ALA A 87 0.77 -12.84 24.00
C ALA A 87 1.39 -13.40 22.71
N ALA A 88 2.59 -13.95 22.79
CA ALA A 88 3.28 -14.55 21.67
C ALA A 88 2.50 -15.72 21.06
N ASP A 89 1.97 -16.63 21.87
CA ASP A 89 1.17 -17.78 21.42
C ASP A 89 -0.11 -17.32 20.70
N GLN A 90 -0.80 -16.30 21.24
CA GLN A 90 -2.01 -15.77 20.58
C GLN A 90 -1.69 -15.07 19.26
N ILE A 91 -0.65 -14.25 19.21
CA ILE A 91 -0.24 -13.55 17.97
C ILE A 91 0.18 -14.56 16.91
N ARG A 92 0.87 -15.64 17.28
CA ARG A 92 1.32 -16.71 16.37
C ARG A 92 0.16 -17.36 15.63
N ASP A 93 -1.01 -17.46 16.27
CA ASP A 93 -2.21 -18.05 15.70
C ASP A 93 -3.10 -17.06 14.94
N LEU A 94 -2.90 -15.75 15.12
CA LEU A 94 -3.70 -14.74 14.45
C LEU A 94 -3.44 -14.71 12.94
N ARG A 95 -4.52 -14.52 12.18
CA ARG A 95 -4.49 -14.39 10.73
C ARG A 95 -5.38 -13.22 10.32
N TYR A 96 -5.05 -12.57 9.19
CA TYR A 96 -5.89 -11.56 8.58
C TYR A 96 -5.97 -11.75 7.07
N GLY A 97 -7.06 -11.28 6.45
CA GLY A 97 -7.29 -11.48 5.02
C GLY A 97 -7.26 -12.95 4.64
N ASN A 98 -6.69 -13.26 3.48
CA ASN A 98 -6.64 -14.65 2.98
C ASN A 98 -5.49 -15.47 3.58
N ASN A 99 -4.31 -14.87 3.75
CA ASN A 99 -3.09 -15.55 4.21
C ASN A 99 -2.17 -14.63 5.02
N GLY A 100 -2.66 -13.48 5.49
CA GLY A 100 -1.88 -12.55 6.30
C GLY A 100 -1.57 -13.13 7.68
N TYR A 101 -0.43 -12.81 8.20
CA TYR A 101 0.04 -13.21 9.52
C TYR A 101 0.80 -12.07 10.18
N PHE A 102 1.02 -12.17 11.47
CA PHE A 102 1.81 -11.23 12.23
C PHE A 102 3.17 -11.80 12.55
N TRP A 103 4.18 -10.94 12.59
CA TRP A 103 5.46 -11.24 13.18
C TRP A 103 5.77 -10.19 14.25
N VAL A 104 6.58 -10.56 15.22
CA VAL A 104 7.00 -9.68 16.30
C VAL A 104 8.52 -9.81 16.45
N ASP A 105 9.18 -8.67 16.45
CA ASP A 105 10.60 -8.54 16.74
C ASP A 105 10.80 -7.55 17.87
N THR A 106 11.82 -7.77 18.70
CA THR A 106 12.30 -6.77 19.66
C THR A 106 13.11 -5.68 18.96
N TYR A 107 13.33 -4.56 19.62
CA TYR A 107 14.14 -3.46 19.08
C TYR A 107 15.60 -3.81 18.83
N ASP A 108 16.13 -4.86 19.44
CA ASP A 108 17.46 -5.38 19.13
C ASP A 108 17.47 -6.39 17.97
N GLY A 109 16.32 -6.60 17.33
CA GLY A 109 16.16 -7.48 16.17
C GLY A 109 15.97 -8.94 16.49
N THR A 110 15.71 -9.31 17.76
CA THR A 110 15.38 -10.69 18.12
C THR A 110 13.94 -10.99 17.73
N ASN A 111 13.73 -12.06 16.95
CA ASN A 111 12.41 -12.48 16.53
C ASN A 111 11.66 -13.20 17.66
N VAL A 112 10.48 -12.72 18.02
CA VAL A 112 9.63 -13.28 19.07
C VAL A 112 8.55 -14.18 18.49
N VAL A 113 7.93 -13.76 17.37
CA VAL A 113 6.86 -14.51 16.70
C VAL A 113 7.08 -14.49 15.21
N LEU A 114 7.13 -15.68 14.60
CA LEU A 114 7.11 -15.88 13.15
C LEU A 114 6.63 -17.29 12.81
N PHE A 115 5.34 -17.53 12.84
CA PHE A 115 4.72 -18.83 12.54
C PHE A 115 5.15 -20.02 13.40
N GLY A 116 5.92 -19.85 14.47
CA GLY A 116 6.52 -20.92 15.21
C GLY A 116 7.64 -21.65 14.45
N ASN A 117 8.31 -20.95 13.53
CA ASN A 117 9.44 -21.52 12.79
C ASN A 117 10.76 -21.36 13.57
N ASP A 118 11.82 -21.98 13.08
CA ASP A 118 13.15 -22.00 13.71
C ASP A 118 13.82 -20.61 13.80
N THR A 119 13.22 -19.57 13.21
CA THR A 119 13.69 -18.19 13.30
C THR A 119 13.32 -17.55 14.64
N GLU A 120 12.25 -18.02 15.29
CA GLU A 120 11.84 -17.50 16.61
C GLU A 120 12.97 -17.75 17.64
N GLY A 121 13.28 -16.70 18.39
CA GLY A 121 14.39 -16.67 19.33
C GLY A 121 15.75 -16.30 18.72
N THR A 122 15.85 -16.14 17.39
CA THR A 122 17.11 -15.73 16.74
C THR A 122 17.15 -14.22 16.50
N ASN A 123 18.34 -13.62 16.54
CA ASN A 123 18.54 -12.23 16.16
C ASN A 123 18.63 -12.10 14.62
N ARG A 124 17.84 -11.18 14.05
CA ARG A 124 17.73 -10.94 12.60
C ARG A 124 18.20 -9.56 12.17
N MET A 125 18.87 -8.80 13.07
CA MET A 125 19.27 -7.43 12.78
C MET A 125 20.09 -7.30 11.48
N ASP A 126 20.93 -8.28 11.19
CA ASP A 126 21.77 -8.32 10.00
C ASP A 126 21.14 -9.10 8.82
N ALA A 127 19.84 -9.44 8.93
CA ALA A 127 19.15 -10.14 7.85
C ALA A 127 18.96 -9.25 6.62
N VAL A 128 19.25 -9.81 5.46
CA VAL A 128 19.12 -9.15 4.17
C VAL A 128 18.17 -9.91 3.26
N ASP A 129 17.54 -9.19 2.33
CA ASP A 129 16.74 -9.80 1.27
C ASP A 129 17.63 -10.40 0.15
N THR A 130 17.01 -10.96 -0.87
CA THR A 130 17.70 -11.54 -2.03
C THR A 130 18.53 -10.53 -2.83
N ASN A 131 18.32 -9.24 -2.65
CA ASN A 131 19.04 -8.15 -3.30
C ASN A 131 20.12 -7.55 -2.38
N GLY A 132 20.27 -8.08 -1.16
CA GLY A 132 21.23 -7.58 -0.17
C GLY A 132 20.73 -6.38 0.64
N PHE A 133 19.44 -6.05 0.59
CA PHE A 133 18.87 -4.96 1.38
C PHE A 133 18.64 -5.41 2.84
N ALA A 134 19.22 -4.67 3.78
CA ALA A 134 19.10 -4.93 5.22
C ALA A 134 17.71 -4.47 5.73
N TYR A 135 16.70 -5.30 5.51
CA TYR A 135 15.31 -4.93 5.78
C TYR A 135 14.99 -4.78 7.25
N MET A 136 15.63 -5.54 8.14
CA MET A 136 15.39 -5.42 9.59
C MET A 136 15.85 -4.06 10.12
N GLN A 137 17.03 -3.59 9.71
CA GLN A 137 17.54 -2.27 10.08
C GLN A 137 16.68 -1.13 9.53
N ALA A 138 15.92 -1.36 8.46
CA ALA A 138 15.03 -0.36 7.88
C ALA A 138 13.64 -0.35 8.55
N ILE A 139 13.26 -1.42 9.27
CA ILE A 139 11.98 -1.55 9.98
C ILE A 139 12.08 -1.02 11.41
N ILE A 140 13.20 -1.27 12.10
CA ILE A 140 13.47 -0.86 13.47
C ILE A 140 14.04 0.55 13.52
#